data_3bebf47167fb10284d6226a02617ba0b
#
_entry.id   3bebf47167fb10284d6226a02617ba0b
#
_cell.length_a   1.000
_cell.length_b   1.000
_cell.length_c   1.000
_cell.angle_alpha   90.00
_cell.angle_beta   90.00
_cell.angle_gamma   90.00
#
_symmetry.space_group_name_H-M   'P 1'
#
loop_
_entity.id
_entity.type
_entity.pdbx_description
1 polymer ?
#
loop_
_entity_poly.entity_id
_entity_poly.type
_entity_poly.pdbx_seq_one_letter_code
_entity_poly.pdbx_strand_id
1 'polypeptide(L)'
;MTTRTRILTGITTTGTPHLGNYAGAIRPAILASEDANADSFYFLADYHALIKCDDPQRIQRSRMEIAATWLAGGLDVNRVTFYRQSDIPEIPELTWLLTCVAAKGLLNRAHAYKASVDKNVENGEDPDAGISMGLYSYPVLMAADILMFNAHKVPVGRDQIQHVEMARDIGQRFNHLFGNGKEFFTMPEALIEESVATLPGLDGRKMSKSYDNTIPLFTSAKDMKDAISRIVTDSRAPGEAKDPSNSHLFTLYQAFADKNQAEEMRSELLDGLGWGEAKNRLFQLLDGQLGEARESYHQLMSRPSDMEDLLSIGAKKARAVAAPFLAELREAVGLRSFVSQAPIAKTTKKKAPKHARFVTFKDNEGFKFRFLAEDGEELFVSKPFLEGREVGIVTKALLSDSYLDIQRKMNRFFVHVNDQVVAESPEYLSLNERDLAVEKAKISISRLKLSESLS
;
A
#
# COMPACT_ATOMS: atom_id res chain seq x y z
N MET A 1 -14.31 5.49 21.87
CA MET A 1 -12.89 5.09 21.99
C MET A 1 -12.17 5.68 20.77
N THR A 2 -11.26 6.61 20.96
CA THR A 2 -10.42 7.13 19.89
C THR A 2 -9.55 5.98 19.38
N THR A 3 -9.72 5.59 18.13
CA THR A 3 -8.85 4.59 17.49
C THR A 3 -7.44 5.16 17.42
N ARG A 4 -6.46 4.46 18.01
CA ARG A 4 -5.03 4.85 17.92
C ARG A 4 -4.60 4.91 16.47
N THR A 5 -3.73 5.86 16.14
CA THR A 5 -3.14 5.95 14.81
C THR A 5 -2.18 4.78 14.59
N ARG A 6 -2.42 3.95 13.58
CA ARG A 6 -1.50 2.87 13.21
C ARG A 6 -0.39 3.38 12.33
N ILE A 7 0.83 3.06 12.71
CA ILE A 7 2.05 3.41 11.99
C ILE A 7 2.75 2.11 11.59
N LEU A 8 3.09 1.96 10.32
CA LEU A 8 3.80 0.79 9.80
C LEU A 8 5.18 1.19 9.29
N THR A 9 6.21 0.54 9.81
CA THR A 9 7.60 0.76 9.38
C THR A 9 8.21 -0.54 8.88
N GLY A 10 8.55 -0.58 7.60
CA GLY A 10 9.27 -1.68 6.98
C GLY A 10 10.78 -1.48 7.09
N ILE A 11 11.47 -2.51 7.54
CA ILE A 11 12.92 -2.50 7.76
C ILE A 11 13.57 -3.41 6.73
N THR A 12 14.29 -2.81 5.78
CA THR A 12 15.01 -3.59 4.74
C THR A 12 16.10 -4.46 5.37
N THR A 13 16.09 -5.75 5.04
CA THR A 13 17.02 -6.75 5.60
C THR A 13 18.21 -7.01 4.68
N THR A 14 18.83 -5.97 4.13
CA THR A 14 19.99 -6.09 3.25
C THR A 14 21.23 -5.46 3.87
N GLY A 15 22.13 -6.33 4.33
CA GLY A 15 23.46 -5.99 4.85
C GLY A 15 23.48 -5.31 6.22
N THR A 16 24.68 -5.19 6.78
CA THR A 16 24.95 -4.67 8.14
C THR A 16 24.61 -3.18 8.26
N PRO A 17 23.86 -2.74 9.27
CA PRO A 17 23.58 -1.32 9.50
C PRO A 17 24.85 -0.51 9.78
N HIS A 18 24.86 0.73 9.30
CA HIS A 18 25.91 1.70 9.55
C HIS A 18 25.38 2.95 10.25
N LEU A 19 26.26 3.82 10.70
CA LEU A 19 25.94 5.00 11.48
C LEU A 19 24.90 5.91 10.79
N GLY A 20 24.97 6.02 9.44
CA GLY A 20 24.00 6.76 8.65
C GLY A 20 22.60 6.14 8.69
N ASN A 21 22.46 4.81 8.70
CA ASN A 21 21.16 4.15 8.87
C ASN A 21 20.58 4.40 10.27
N TYR A 22 21.44 4.37 11.29
CA TYR A 22 21.01 4.61 12.67
C TYR A 22 20.50 6.03 12.87
N ALA A 23 21.29 7.03 12.51
CA ALA A 23 20.91 8.43 12.69
C ALA A 23 19.73 8.84 11.77
N GLY A 24 19.69 8.30 10.56
CA GLY A 24 18.73 8.70 9.54
C GLY A 24 17.38 7.99 9.60
N ALA A 25 17.32 6.76 10.14
CA ALA A 25 16.08 5.98 10.12
C ALA A 25 15.79 5.27 11.45
N ILE A 26 16.78 4.54 12.02
CA ILE A 26 16.54 3.66 13.16
C ILE A 26 16.20 4.45 14.41
N ARG A 27 17.05 5.40 14.80
CA ARG A 27 16.86 6.23 15.99
C ARG A 27 15.57 7.07 15.93
N PRO A 28 15.26 7.79 14.84
CA PRO A 28 14.00 8.52 14.72
C PRO A 28 12.77 7.61 14.82
N ALA A 29 12.80 6.43 14.21
CA ALA A 29 11.70 5.49 14.26
C ALA A 29 11.50 4.89 15.67
N ILE A 30 12.58 4.61 16.40
CA ILE A 30 12.51 4.17 17.81
C ILE A 30 11.88 5.27 18.67
N LEU A 31 12.32 6.52 18.54
CA LEU A 31 11.72 7.65 19.26
C LEU A 31 10.25 7.85 18.91
N ALA A 32 9.89 7.74 17.63
CA ALA A 32 8.48 7.82 17.19
C ALA A 32 7.61 6.69 17.78
N SER A 33 8.18 5.53 18.06
CA SER A 33 7.49 4.39 18.67
C SER A 33 7.08 4.62 20.13
N GLU A 34 7.64 5.64 20.78
CA GLU A 34 7.31 6.01 22.16
C GLU A 34 5.99 6.77 22.30
N ASP A 35 5.38 7.23 21.19
CA ASP A 35 4.08 7.89 21.22
C ASP A 35 2.98 6.93 21.71
N ALA A 36 2.42 7.24 22.88
CA ALA A 36 1.36 6.45 23.50
C ALA A 36 0.04 6.43 22.72
N ASN A 37 -0.16 7.37 21.77
CA ASN A 37 -1.32 7.45 20.90
C ASN A 37 -1.16 6.67 19.60
N ALA A 38 0.04 6.14 19.33
CA ALA A 38 0.32 5.31 18.17
C ALA A 38 0.21 3.81 18.50
N ASP A 39 -0.20 3.05 17.51
CA ASP A 39 -0.16 1.58 17.46
C ASP A 39 0.86 1.20 16.38
N SER A 40 2.09 0.93 16.81
CA SER A 40 3.25 0.84 15.92
C SER A 40 3.58 -0.60 15.55
N PHE A 41 3.66 -0.86 14.24
CA PHE A 41 4.04 -2.14 13.63
C PHE A 41 5.38 -1.97 12.94
N TYR A 42 6.39 -2.70 13.38
CA TYR A 42 7.72 -2.71 12.79
C TYR A 42 8.07 -4.10 12.30
N PHE A 43 8.44 -4.21 11.04
CA PHE A 43 8.72 -5.53 10.49
C PHE A 43 10.02 -5.60 9.68
N LEU A 44 10.67 -6.75 9.78
CA LEU A 44 11.79 -7.11 8.93
C LEU A 44 11.26 -7.53 7.56
N ALA A 45 11.54 -6.72 6.53
CA ALA A 45 11.04 -6.92 5.17
C ALA A 45 11.86 -7.99 4.42
N ASP A 46 11.82 -9.23 4.89
CA ASP A 46 12.67 -10.31 4.41
C ASP A 46 12.20 -10.92 3.08
N TYR A 47 10.91 -10.90 2.75
CA TYR A 47 10.46 -11.22 1.40
C TYR A 47 10.95 -10.20 0.37
N HIS A 48 10.98 -8.90 0.72
CA HIS A 48 11.53 -7.88 -0.16
C HIS A 48 13.04 -8.05 -0.42
N ALA A 49 13.76 -8.66 0.52
CA ALA A 49 15.18 -8.95 0.34
C ALA A 49 15.45 -9.92 -0.82
N LEU A 50 14.54 -10.88 -1.07
CA LEU A 50 14.65 -11.87 -2.15
C LEU A 50 14.67 -11.25 -3.56
N ILE A 51 14.20 -10.01 -3.70
CA ILE A 51 14.19 -9.31 -5.00
C ILE A 51 15.62 -9.03 -5.51
N LYS A 52 16.55 -8.81 -4.57
CA LYS A 52 17.92 -8.35 -4.88
C LYS A 52 19.03 -9.23 -4.31
N CYS A 53 18.68 -10.29 -3.61
CA CYS A 53 19.64 -11.17 -2.95
C CYS A 53 19.21 -12.64 -3.12
N ASP A 54 20.07 -13.42 -3.73
CA ASP A 54 19.94 -14.86 -3.98
C ASP A 54 20.85 -15.70 -3.08
N ASP A 55 21.56 -15.07 -2.13
CA ASP A 55 22.40 -15.73 -1.14
C ASP A 55 21.63 -15.95 0.19
N PRO A 56 21.23 -17.22 0.50
CA PRO A 56 20.47 -17.51 1.70
C PRO A 56 21.22 -17.20 3.00
N GLN A 57 22.53 -17.39 3.02
CA GLN A 57 23.34 -17.13 4.23
C GLN A 57 23.41 -15.64 4.52
N ARG A 58 23.58 -14.83 3.47
CA ARG A 58 23.55 -13.37 3.58
C ARG A 58 22.20 -12.85 4.04
N ILE A 59 21.08 -13.40 3.52
CA ILE A 59 19.74 -13.04 3.98
C ILE A 59 19.56 -13.38 5.45
N GLN A 60 19.90 -14.60 5.85
CA GLN A 60 19.78 -15.04 7.24
C GLN A 60 20.59 -14.16 8.18
N ARG A 61 21.85 -13.90 7.85
CA ARG A 61 22.75 -13.07 8.66
C ARG A 61 22.21 -11.63 8.77
N SER A 62 21.79 -11.03 7.66
CA SER A 62 21.26 -9.66 7.65
C SER A 62 19.99 -9.52 8.49
N ARG A 63 19.10 -10.51 8.48
CA ARG A 63 17.90 -10.53 9.32
C ARG A 63 18.26 -10.50 10.80
N MET A 64 19.25 -11.31 11.23
CA MET A 64 19.73 -11.33 12.60
C MET A 64 20.39 -10.00 13.00
N GLU A 65 21.32 -9.49 12.19
CA GLU A 65 22.03 -8.23 12.45
C GLU A 65 21.07 -7.05 12.57
N ILE A 66 20.06 -6.99 11.73
CA ILE A 66 19.06 -5.90 11.73
C ILE A 66 18.14 -6.03 12.94
N ALA A 67 17.62 -7.23 13.25
CA ALA A 67 16.81 -7.44 14.45
C ALA A 67 17.59 -7.04 15.71
N ALA A 68 18.83 -7.54 15.86
CA ALA A 68 19.70 -7.19 16.98
C ALA A 68 19.96 -5.68 17.05
N THR A 69 20.13 -5.02 15.90
CA THR A 69 20.37 -3.56 15.85
C THR A 69 19.18 -2.75 16.37
N TRP A 70 17.97 -3.10 16.00
CA TRP A 70 16.78 -2.40 16.46
C TRP A 70 16.55 -2.61 17.95
N LEU A 71 16.69 -3.85 18.43
CA LEU A 71 16.55 -4.18 19.85
C LEU A 71 17.62 -3.49 20.69
N ALA A 72 18.89 -3.57 20.28
CA ALA A 72 20.01 -2.91 20.96
C ALA A 72 19.90 -1.38 20.91
N GLY A 73 19.33 -0.83 19.84
CA GLY A 73 19.07 0.59 19.71
C GLY A 73 17.94 1.13 20.59
N GLY A 74 17.26 0.25 21.34
CA GLY A 74 16.25 0.63 22.33
C GLY A 74 14.79 0.42 21.89
N LEU A 75 14.53 -0.35 20.82
CA LEU A 75 13.14 -0.68 20.43
C LEU A 75 12.45 -1.50 21.53
N ASP A 76 11.39 -0.96 22.13
CA ASP A 76 10.60 -1.65 23.16
C ASP A 76 9.51 -2.53 22.52
N VAL A 77 9.76 -3.84 22.49
CA VAL A 77 8.83 -4.86 21.96
C VAL A 77 7.54 -5.04 22.78
N ASN A 78 7.46 -4.44 23.98
CA ASN A 78 6.21 -4.39 24.72
C ASN A 78 5.27 -3.31 24.19
N ARG A 79 5.83 -2.26 23.63
CA ARG A 79 5.07 -1.11 23.05
C ARG A 79 4.79 -1.28 21.58
N VAL A 80 5.68 -1.93 20.83
CA VAL A 80 5.53 -2.13 19.39
C VAL A 80 5.26 -3.59 19.04
N THR A 81 4.59 -3.82 17.91
CA THR A 81 4.50 -5.13 17.29
C THR A 81 5.68 -5.31 16.34
N PHE A 82 6.73 -6.02 16.82
CA PHE A 82 7.96 -6.24 16.07
C PHE A 82 8.04 -7.67 15.56
N TYR A 83 8.12 -7.89 14.23
CA TYR A 83 8.00 -9.20 13.61
C TYR A 83 8.78 -9.31 12.29
N ARG A 84 8.92 -10.53 11.77
CA ARG A 84 9.40 -10.77 10.41
C ARG A 84 8.21 -10.86 9.47
N GLN A 85 8.32 -10.27 8.29
CA GLN A 85 7.29 -10.35 7.25
C GLN A 85 6.96 -11.82 6.92
N SER A 86 7.98 -12.67 6.83
CA SER A 86 7.85 -14.11 6.55
C SER A 86 7.11 -14.93 7.61
N ASP A 87 6.91 -14.39 8.82
CA ASP A 87 6.14 -15.05 9.87
C ASP A 87 4.64 -14.79 9.76
N ILE A 88 4.22 -13.95 8.80
CA ILE A 88 2.82 -13.58 8.57
C ILE A 88 2.35 -14.16 7.24
N PRO A 89 1.91 -15.43 7.19
CA PRO A 89 1.48 -16.09 5.95
C PRO A 89 0.26 -15.42 5.31
N GLU A 90 -0.44 -14.58 6.04
CA GLU A 90 -1.56 -13.79 5.54
C GLU A 90 -1.12 -12.73 4.52
N ILE A 91 0.12 -12.22 4.61
CA ILE A 91 0.65 -11.19 3.68
C ILE A 91 0.81 -11.70 2.25
N PRO A 92 1.49 -12.84 1.97
CA PRO A 92 1.53 -13.40 0.62
C PRO A 92 0.15 -13.71 0.05
N GLU A 93 -0.79 -14.16 0.86
CA GLU A 93 -2.15 -14.40 0.39
C GLU A 93 -2.86 -13.08 0.02
N LEU A 94 -2.77 -12.06 0.88
CA LEU A 94 -3.31 -10.74 0.54
C LEU A 94 -2.63 -10.19 -0.72
N THR A 95 -1.32 -10.37 -0.87
CA THR A 95 -0.60 -9.98 -2.08
C THR A 95 -1.24 -10.58 -3.32
N TRP A 96 -1.64 -11.86 -3.29
CA TRP A 96 -2.34 -12.48 -4.40
C TRP A 96 -3.70 -11.83 -4.66
N LEU A 97 -4.52 -11.61 -3.63
CA LEU A 97 -5.83 -10.96 -3.78
C LEU A 97 -5.68 -9.55 -4.38
N LEU A 98 -4.68 -8.78 -3.93
CA LEU A 98 -4.38 -7.45 -4.45
C LEU A 98 -3.81 -7.49 -5.87
N THR A 99 -3.00 -8.49 -6.21
CA THR A 99 -2.48 -8.69 -7.58
C THR A 99 -3.61 -8.86 -8.58
N CYS A 100 -4.68 -9.58 -8.20
CA CYS A 100 -5.86 -9.79 -9.05
C CYS A 100 -6.64 -8.50 -9.35
N VAL A 101 -6.47 -7.45 -8.55
CA VAL A 101 -7.13 -6.14 -8.75
C VAL A 101 -6.18 -5.04 -9.21
N ALA A 102 -4.87 -5.21 -9.03
CA ALA A 102 -3.87 -4.24 -9.45
C ALA A 102 -3.82 -4.14 -10.98
N ALA A 103 -3.91 -2.90 -11.49
CA ALA A 103 -3.81 -2.68 -12.92
C ALA A 103 -2.35 -2.80 -13.39
N LYS A 104 -2.08 -3.58 -14.45
CA LYS A 104 -0.71 -3.69 -15.04
C LYS A 104 -0.11 -2.33 -15.36
N GLY A 105 -0.90 -1.40 -15.91
CA GLY A 105 -0.45 -0.04 -16.22
C GLY A 105 -0.02 0.78 -14.99
N LEU A 106 -0.55 0.47 -13.80
CA LEU A 106 -0.07 1.05 -12.55
C LEU A 106 1.35 0.55 -12.23
N LEU A 107 1.57 -0.77 -12.30
CA LEU A 107 2.86 -1.39 -12.01
C LEU A 107 3.94 -1.02 -13.02
N ASN A 108 3.58 -0.83 -14.29
CA ASN A 108 4.52 -0.36 -15.33
C ASN A 108 5.14 1.01 -15.01
N ARG A 109 4.52 1.80 -14.13
CA ARG A 109 5.01 3.12 -13.71
C ARG A 109 5.89 3.07 -12.46
N ALA A 110 6.06 1.90 -11.83
CA ALA A 110 6.90 1.74 -10.66
C ALA A 110 8.36 2.10 -10.99
N HIS A 111 8.96 2.97 -10.18
CA HIS A 111 10.29 3.54 -10.46
C HIS A 111 11.35 2.49 -10.74
N ALA A 112 11.42 1.42 -9.92
CA ALA A 112 12.45 0.39 -10.07
C ALA A 112 12.29 -0.41 -11.38
N TYR A 113 11.05 -0.78 -11.75
CA TYR A 113 10.77 -1.46 -13.01
C TYR A 113 11.13 -0.55 -14.18
N LYS A 114 10.64 0.70 -14.17
CA LYS A 114 10.92 1.66 -15.24
C LYS A 114 12.41 1.91 -15.40
N ALA A 115 13.15 2.12 -14.31
CA ALA A 115 14.60 2.32 -14.36
C ALA A 115 15.35 1.11 -14.94
N SER A 116 14.88 -0.12 -14.67
CA SER A 116 15.46 -1.34 -15.26
C SER A 116 15.16 -1.43 -16.76
N VAL A 117 13.93 -1.14 -17.17
CA VAL A 117 13.53 -1.09 -18.59
C VAL A 117 14.34 -0.03 -19.35
N ASP A 118 14.42 1.20 -18.82
CA ASP A 118 15.16 2.30 -19.45
C ASP A 118 16.63 1.90 -19.65
N LYS A 119 17.26 1.29 -18.64
CA LYS A 119 18.64 0.79 -18.72
C LYS A 119 18.82 -0.30 -19.79
N ASN A 120 17.90 -1.27 -19.87
CA ASN A 120 17.96 -2.33 -20.88
C ASN A 120 17.83 -1.76 -22.29
N VAL A 121 16.91 -0.81 -22.50
CA VAL A 121 16.73 -0.12 -23.78
C VAL A 121 17.99 0.68 -24.17
N GLU A 122 18.61 1.40 -23.22
CA GLU A 122 19.87 2.12 -23.43
C GLU A 122 21.00 1.19 -23.84
N ASN A 123 21.03 -0.04 -23.32
CA ASN A 123 22.00 -1.07 -23.66
C ASN A 123 21.68 -1.81 -24.98
N GLY A 124 20.52 -1.54 -25.61
CA GLY A 124 20.06 -2.26 -26.81
C GLY A 124 19.58 -3.68 -26.54
N GLU A 125 19.19 -3.98 -25.30
CA GLU A 125 18.64 -5.26 -24.85
C GLU A 125 17.12 -5.27 -24.92
N ASP A 126 16.51 -6.46 -24.75
CA ASP A 126 15.06 -6.56 -24.58
C ASP A 126 14.64 -5.75 -23.33
N PRO A 127 13.56 -4.94 -23.40
CA PRO A 127 13.11 -4.12 -22.28
C PRO A 127 12.94 -4.88 -20.97
N ASP A 128 12.50 -6.14 -21.01
CA ASP A 128 12.28 -6.98 -19.84
C ASP A 128 13.45 -7.92 -19.53
N ALA A 129 14.59 -7.78 -20.20
CA ALA A 129 15.77 -8.64 -19.99
C ALA A 129 16.22 -8.62 -18.52
N GLY A 130 16.31 -9.80 -17.92
CA GLY A 130 16.76 -9.96 -16.53
C GLY A 130 15.81 -9.40 -15.45
N ILE A 131 14.64 -8.91 -15.81
CA ILE A 131 13.65 -8.39 -14.87
C ILE A 131 12.81 -9.56 -14.32
N SER A 132 12.92 -9.83 -13.01
CA SER A 132 12.12 -10.85 -12.36
C SER A 132 10.70 -10.37 -12.08
N MET A 133 9.74 -11.29 -11.98
CA MET A 133 8.38 -10.98 -11.51
C MET A 133 8.39 -10.37 -10.09
N GLY A 134 9.35 -10.74 -9.25
CA GLY A 134 9.53 -10.12 -7.93
C GLY A 134 9.83 -8.63 -8.02
N LEU A 135 10.73 -8.22 -8.93
CA LEU A 135 11.03 -6.80 -9.17
C LEU A 135 9.82 -6.04 -9.76
N TYR A 136 9.03 -6.70 -10.60
CA TYR A 136 7.84 -6.09 -11.21
C TYR A 136 6.68 -5.94 -10.23
N SER A 137 6.46 -6.96 -9.36
CA SER A 137 5.26 -7.05 -8.52
C SER A 137 5.47 -6.64 -7.05
N TYR A 138 6.71 -6.35 -6.60
CA TYR A 138 6.93 -5.98 -5.20
C TYR A 138 6.10 -4.77 -4.71
N PRO A 139 5.66 -3.80 -5.54
CA PRO A 139 4.78 -2.75 -5.06
C PRO A 139 3.43 -3.29 -4.55
N VAL A 140 2.98 -4.45 -5.06
CA VAL A 140 1.77 -5.12 -4.56
C VAL A 140 2.04 -5.81 -3.22
N LEU A 141 3.22 -6.40 -3.04
CA LEU A 141 3.65 -6.95 -1.74
C LEU A 141 3.73 -5.83 -0.69
N MET A 142 4.34 -4.69 -1.02
CA MET A 142 4.38 -3.53 -0.12
C MET A 142 2.97 -2.98 0.17
N ALA A 143 2.08 -2.97 -0.81
CA ALA A 143 0.68 -2.62 -0.58
C ALA A 143 0.00 -3.59 0.39
N ALA A 144 0.29 -4.91 0.28
CA ALA A 144 -0.22 -5.91 1.22
C ALA A 144 0.31 -5.70 2.64
N ASP A 145 1.61 -5.40 2.81
CA ASP A 145 2.19 -5.06 4.12
C ASP A 145 1.42 -3.91 4.79
N ILE A 146 1.16 -2.85 4.04
CA ILE A 146 0.50 -1.64 4.53
C ILE A 146 -1.00 -1.87 4.82
N LEU A 147 -1.69 -2.48 3.88
CA LEU A 147 -3.15 -2.63 3.91
C LEU A 147 -3.60 -3.75 4.87
N MET A 148 -2.76 -4.78 5.12
CA MET A 148 -3.06 -5.85 6.06
C MET A 148 -3.35 -5.32 7.47
N PHE A 149 -2.63 -4.31 7.89
CA PHE A 149 -2.78 -3.72 9.21
C PHE A 149 -3.61 -2.42 9.23
N ASN A 150 -4.17 -2.03 8.08
CA ASN A 150 -4.87 -0.75 7.95
C ASN A 150 -4.04 0.41 8.50
N ALA A 151 -2.78 0.49 8.09
CA ALA A 151 -1.87 1.53 8.52
C ALA A 151 -2.36 2.91 8.06
N HIS A 152 -2.43 3.86 8.99
CA HIS A 152 -2.78 5.24 8.70
C HIS A 152 -1.59 6.01 8.16
N LYS A 153 -0.39 5.75 8.72
CA LYS A 153 0.84 6.45 8.38
C LYS A 153 1.97 5.46 8.10
N VAL A 154 2.74 5.75 7.07
CA VAL A 154 3.89 4.95 6.66
C VAL A 154 5.10 5.88 6.53
N PRO A 155 6.02 5.88 7.51
CA PRO A 155 7.27 6.62 7.42
C PRO A 155 8.12 6.08 6.27
N VAL A 156 8.43 6.92 5.29
CA VAL A 156 9.17 6.53 4.09
C VAL A 156 10.09 7.65 3.60
N GLY A 157 11.17 7.27 2.93
CA GLY A 157 11.96 8.19 2.13
C GLY A 157 11.17 8.71 0.91
N ARG A 158 11.59 9.83 0.35
CA ARG A 158 10.92 10.46 -0.81
C ARG A 158 10.79 9.54 -2.02
N ASP A 159 11.74 8.64 -2.24
CA ASP A 159 11.75 7.65 -3.31
C ASP A 159 10.67 6.57 -3.16
N GLN A 160 10.10 6.41 -1.97
CA GLN A 160 9.08 5.41 -1.65
C GLN A 160 7.64 5.97 -1.65
N ILE A 161 7.45 7.28 -1.79
CA ILE A 161 6.12 7.91 -1.78
C ILE A 161 5.21 7.27 -2.84
N GLN A 162 5.75 7.03 -4.04
CA GLN A 162 5.00 6.41 -5.14
C GLN A 162 4.41 5.04 -4.74
N HIS A 163 5.11 4.25 -3.93
CA HIS A 163 4.61 2.94 -3.51
C HIS A 163 3.45 3.05 -2.51
N VAL A 164 3.46 4.07 -1.64
CA VAL A 164 2.32 4.35 -0.75
C VAL A 164 1.11 4.82 -1.56
N GLU A 165 1.31 5.64 -2.59
CA GLU A 165 0.22 6.03 -3.51
C GLU A 165 -0.32 4.83 -4.28
N MET A 166 0.55 3.92 -4.76
CA MET A 166 0.12 2.67 -5.38
C MET A 166 -0.70 1.79 -4.42
N ALA A 167 -0.32 1.71 -3.14
CA ALA A 167 -1.09 0.98 -2.14
C ALA A 167 -2.48 1.59 -1.95
N ARG A 168 -2.62 2.92 -1.97
CA ARG A 168 -3.91 3.63 -1.94
C ARG A 168 -4.77 3.26 -3.13
N ASP A 169 -4.22 3.36 -4.35
CA ASP A 169 -4.94 3.05 -5.59
C ASP A 169 -5.46 1.60 -5.61
N ILE A 170 -4.62 0.65 -5.19
CA ILE A 170 -4.94 -0.78 -5.11
C ILE A 170 -6.02 -1.02 -4.05
N GLY A 171 -5.88 -0.42 -2.86
CA GLY A 171 -6.85 -0.54 -1.76
C GLY A 171 -8.21 0.05 -2.13
N GLN A 172 -8.24 1.24 -2.74
CA GLN A 172 -9.48 1.86 -3.23
C GLN A 172 -10.17 0.99 -4.28
N ARG A 173 -9.39 0.41 -5.20
CA ARG A 173 -9.93 -0.47 -6.23
C ARG A 173 -10.54 -1.74 -5.62
N PHE A 174 -9.89 -2.34 -4.63
CA PHE A 174 -10.43 -3.48 -3.90
C PHE A 174 -11.73 -3.12 -3.17
N ASN A 175 -11.75 -2.01 -2.41
CA ASN A 175 -12.93 -1.50 -1.74
C ASN A 175 -14.09 -1.26 -2.73
N HIS A 176 -13.80 -0.70 -3.91
CA HIS A 176 -14.80 -0.47 -4.96
C HIS A 176 -15.39 -1.78 -5.50
N LEU A 177 -14.55 -2.79 -5.76
CA LEU A 177 -14.98 -4.04 -6.39
C LEU A 177 -15.72 -4.97 -5.42
N PHE A 178 -15.25 -5.06 -4.19
CA PHE A 178 -15.70 -6.06 -3.22
C PHE A 178 -16.34 -5.49 -1.96
N GLY A 179 -16.25 -4.19 -1.75
CA GLY A 179 -16.72 -3.56 -0.52
C GLY A 179 -18.23 -3.53 -0.35
N ASN A 180 -19.02 -3.48 -1.44
CA ASN A 180 -20.47 -3.34 -1.37
C ASN A 180 -20.95 -2.23 -0.42
N GLY A 181 -20.20 -1.13 -0.35
CA GLY A 181 -20.43 0.00 0.56
C GLY A 181 -19.68 -0.07 1.88
N LYS A 182 -18.95 -1.16 2.17
CA LYS A 182 -17.97 -1.26 3.26
C LYS A 182 -16.58 -0.91 2.71
N GLU A 183 -15.84 -0.11 3.44
CA GLU A 183 -14.43 0.11 3.19
C GLU A 183 -13.62 -0.87 4.04
N PHE A 184 -12.96 -1.83 3.41
CA PHE A 184 -12.08 -2.79 4.08
C PHE A 184 -10.76 -2.15 4.44
N PHE A 185 -10.18 -1.39 3.51
CA PHE A 185 -8.87 -0.79 3.64
C PHE A 185 -8.95 0.70 3.98
N THR A 186 -8.20 1.09 5.01
CA THR A 186 -7.87 2.49 5.30
C THR A 186 -6.82 2.98 4.29
N MET A 187 -6.97 4.21 3.81
CA MET A 187 -6.02 4.79 2.86
C MET A 187 -4.80 5.32 3.59
N PRO A 188 -3.60 4.74 3.37
CA PRO A 188 -2.39 5.15 4.06
C PRO A 188 -1.90 6.52 3.60
N GLU A 189 -1.21 7.23 4.49
CA GLU A 189 -0.49 8.47 4.19
C GLU A 189 1.02 8.24 4.32
N ALA A 190 1.79 8.71 3.35
CA ALA A 190 3.24 8.73 3.46
C ALA A 190 3.66 9.80 4.49
N LEU A 191 4.41 9.40 5.49
CA LEU A 191 5.04 10.33 6.42
C LEU A 191 6.49 10.56 5.97
N ILE A 192 6.74 11.75 5.42
CA ILE A 192 8.07 12.10 4.92
C ILE A 192 8.89 12.63 6.10
N GLU A 193 9.94 11.92 6.45
CA GLU A 193 10.92 12.41 7.43
C GLU A 193 11.86 13.41 6.73
N GLU A 194 11.54 14.71 6.78
CA GLU A 194 12.38 15.75 6.18
C GLU A 194 13.74 15.93 6.87
N SER A 195 13.87 15.46 8.10
CA SER A 195 15.05 15.63 8.94
C SER A 195 16.12 14.54 8.80
N VAL A 196 15.97 13.60 7.87
CA VAL A 196 16.99 12.58 7.64
C VAL A 196 18.22 13.21 7.00
N ALA A 197 19.06 13.84 7.84
CA ALA A 197 20.34 14.33 7.41
C ALA A 197 21.12 13.16 6.79
N THR A 198 21.38 13.25 5.50
CA THR A 198 22.23 12.30 4.80
C THR A 198 23.65 12.45 5.37
N LEU A 199 24.05 11.54 6.26
CA LEU A 199 25.38 11.61 6.87
C LEU A 199 26.47 11.36 5.84
N PRO A 200 27.56 12.14 5.87
CA PRO A 200 28.73 11.88 5.05
C PRO A 200 29.43 10.60 5.50
N GLY A 201 29.97 9.85 4.55
CA GLY A 201 30.87 8.73 4.81
C GLY A 201 32.30 9.19 5.03
N LEU A 202 33.21 8.23 5.08
CA LEU A 202 34.65 8.48 5.33
C LEU A 202 35.29 9.43 4.28
N ASP A 203 34.78 9.43 3.06
CA ASP A 203 35.25 10.20 1.91
C ASP A 203 34.44 11.50 1.66
N GLY A 204 33.50 11.81 2.54
CA GLY A 204 32.63 12.99 2.44
C GLY A 204 31.41 12.84 1.54
N ARG A 205 31.35 11.83 0.68
CA ARG A 205 30.12 11.50 -0.06
C ARG A 205 29.08 10.91 0.90
N LYS A 206 27.83 10.79 0.45
CA LYS A 206 26.79 10.09 1.21
C LYS A 206 27.30 8.74 1.72
N MET A 207 27.13 8.47 3.01
CA MET A 207 27.49 7.19 3.61
C MET A 207 26.71 6.04 2.97
N SER A 208 27.40 5.14 2.29
CA SER A 208 26.81 4.03 1.55
C SER A 208 27.78 2.87 1.44
N LYS A 209 27.27 1.65 1.57
CA LYS A 209 28.05 0.42 1.33
C LYS A 209 28.59 0.32 -0.09
N SER A 210 27.87 0.87 -1.08
CA SER A 210 28.30 0.89 -2.48
C SER A 210 29.55 1.72 -2.71
N TYR A 211 29.88 2.63 -1.80
CA TYR A 211 31.07 3.47 -1.85
C TYR A 211 32.19 3.02 -0.93
N ASP A 212 31.97 1.95 -0.17
CA ASP A 212 32.91 1.45 0.87
C ASP A 212 33.38 2.55 1.84
N ASN A 213 32.46 3.48 2.15
CA ASN A 213 32.75 4.67 2.97
C ASN A 213 31.97 4.69 4.28
N THR A 214 31.46 3.53 4.76
CA THR A 214 30.60 3.45 5.93
C THR A 214 31.40 3.37 7.23
N ILE A 215 30.77 3.87 8.31
CA ILE A 215 31.18 3.59 9.69
C ILE A 215 30.17 2.55 10.23
N PRO A 216 30.57 1.29 10.45
CA PRO A 216 29.66 0.25 10.97
C PRO A 216 29.15 0.63 12.37
N LEU A 217 27.85 0.39 12.63
CA LEU A 217 27.18 0.90 13.82
C LEU A 217 27.70 0.29 15.13
N PHE A 218 27.69 -1.04 15.21
CA PHE A 218 28.09 -1.78 16.43
C PHE A 218 29.36 -2.58 16.24
N THR A 219 30.35 -1.98 15.59
CA THR A 219 31.71 -2.52 15.51
C THR A 219 32.45 -2.31 16.83
N SER A 220 33.62 -2.97 17.01
CA SER A 220 34.42 -2.77 18.21
C SER A 220 34.84 -1.30 18.38
N ALA A 221 35.08 -0.86 19.63
CA ALA A 221 35.56 0.50 19.89
C ALA A 221 36.85 0.81 19.11
N LYS A 222 37.73 -0.19 18.96
CA LYS A 222 38.96 -0.06 18.18
C LYS A 222 38.64 0.18 16.69
N ASP A 223 37.81 -0.66 16.08
CA ASP A 223 37.50 -0.55 14.65
C ASP A 223 36.72 0.74 14.34
N MET A 224 35.86 1.20 15.29
CA MET A 224 35.17 2.50 15.18
C MET A 224 36.18 3.64 15.19
N LYS A 225 37.17 3.62 16.11
CA LYS A 225 38.21 4.62 16.17
C LYS A 225 39.09 4.63 14.93
N ASP A 226 39.42 3.45 14.41
CA ASP A 226 40.17 3.30 13.17
C ASP A 226 39.39 3.82 11.96
N ALA A 227 38.06 3.58 11.87
CA ALA A 227 37.21 4.14 10.85
C ALA A 227 37.15 5.68 10.92
N ILE A 228 36.92 6.24 12.11
CA ILE A 228 36.89 7.70 12.33
C ILE A 228 38.22 8.36 11.96
N SER A 229 39.35 7.69 12.23
CA SER A 229 40.68 8.21 11.88
C SER A 229 40.83 8.43 10.35
N ARG A 230 40.14 7.65 9.54
CA ARG A 230 40.18 7.72 8.06
C ARG A 230 39.24 8.76 7.45
N ILE A 231 38.41 9.45 8.26
CA ILE A 231 37.57 10.54 7.75
C ILE A 231 38.44 11.59 7.08
N VAL A 232 38.12 11.92 5.83
CA VAL A 232 38.86 12.93 5.07
C VAL A 232 38.62 14.32 5.67
N THR A 233 39.70 15.03 5.90
CA THR A 233 39.73 16.42 6.39
C THR A 233 40.63 17.24 5.49
N ASP A 234 40.57 18.56 5.59
CA ASP A 234 41.51 19.44 4.87
C ASP A 234 42.95 19.37 5.49
N SER A 235 43.88 20.06 4.87
CA SER A 235 45.29 20.05 5.24
C SER A 235 45.68 21.11 6.30
N ARG A 236 44.72 21.80 6.92
CA ARG A 236 44.99 22.87 7.92
C ARG A 236 45.62 22.28 9.16
N ALA A 237 46.71 22.90 9.57
CA ALA A 237 47.46 22.50 10.76
C ALA A 237 46.71 22.84 12.07
N PRO A 238 47.08 22.24 13.23
CA PRO A 238 46.62 22.71 14.52
C PRO A 238 46.99 24.20 14.71
N GLY A 239 46.04 24.99 15.25
CA GLY A 239 46.14 26.44 15.40
C GLY A 239 45.62 27.25 14.22
N GLU A 240 45.37 26.64 13.07
CA GLU A 240 44.70 27.29 11.94
C GLU A 240 43.18 27.12 12.00
N ALA A 241 42.45 28.22 11.84
CA ALA A 241 41.00 28.21 11.86
C ALA A 241 40.41 27.27 10.79
N LYS A 242 39.45 26.43 11.15
CA LYS A 242 38.79 25.47 10.29
C LYS A 242 37.36 25.88 10.07
N ASP A 243 36.80 25.58 8.88
CA ASP A 243 35.43 25.89 8.57
C ASP A 243 34.50 24.72 8.96
N PRO A 244 33.69 24.82 10.02
CA PRO A 244 32.77 23.76 10.43
C PRO A 244 31.69 23.50 9.38
N SER A 245 31.29 24.49 8.60
CA SER A 245 30.19 24.39 7.63
C SER A 245 30.51 23.45 6.45
N ASN A 246 31.80 23.30 6.13
CA ASN A 246 32.31 22.41 5.10
C ASN A 246 32.98 21.16 5.65
N SER A 247 32.87 20.90 6.96
CA SER A 247 33.53 19.78 7.61
C SER A 247 32.61 18.55 7.71
N HIS A 248 32.96 17.48 7.01
CA HIS A 248 32.27 16.20 7.10
C HIS A 248 32.32 15.63 8.53
N LEU A 249 33.45 15.81 9.20
CA LEU A 249 33.62 15.39 10.58
C LEU A 249 32.68 16.16 11.52
N PHE A 250 32.55 17.48 11.34
CA PHE A 250 31.64 18.28 12.15
C PHE A 250 30.19 17.92 11.89
N THR A 251 29.79 17.65 10.63
CA THR A 251 28.45 17.17 10.29
C THR A 251 28.12 15.85 11.01
N LEU A 252 29.07 14.91 11.06
CA LEU A 252 28.92 13.66 11.82
C LEU A 252 28.79 13.94 13.34
N TYR A 253 29.66 14.82 13.89
CA TYR A 253 29.61 15.18 15.29
C TYR A 253 28.24 15.79 15.66
N GLN A 254 27.79 16.78 14.90
CA GLN A 254 26.53 17.48 15.12
C GLN A 254 25.30 16.57 15.09
N ALA A 255 25.32 15.47 14.32
CA ALA A 255 24.22 14.52 14.25
C ALA A 255 24.00 13.71 15.56
N PHE A 256 25.01 13.67 16.42
CA PHE A 256 25.00 12.93 17.69
C PHE A 256 25.14 13.84 18.92
N ALA A 257 25.74 14.98 18.77
CA ALA A 257 25.96 15.96 19.85
C ALA A 257 24.66 16.67 20.24
N ASP A 258 24.56 17.07 21.49
CA ASP A 258 23.58 18.07 21.89
C ASP A 258 23.96 19.49 21.36
N LYS A 259 23.07 20.44 21.54
CA LYS A 259 23.28 21.82 21.02
C LYS A 259 24.52 22.48 21.60
N ASN A 260 24.81 22.28 22.89
CA ASN A 260 25.94 22.89 23.57
C ASN A 260 27.26 22.27 23.10
N GLN A 261 27.32 20.95 23.03
CA GLN A 261 28.47 20.21 22.52
C GLN A 261 28.77 20.57 21.05
N ALA A 262 27.73 20.71 20.23
CA ALA A 262 27.90 21.11 18.83
C ALA A 262 28.44 22.53 18.67
N GLU A 263 27.98 23.48 19.50
CA GLU A 263 28.45 24.87 19.47
C GLU A 263 29.87 25.01 20.03
N GLU A 264 30.23 24.28 21.11
CA GLU A 264 31.59 24.22 21.64
C GLU A 264 32.54 23.70 20.55
N MET A 265 32.23 22.56 19.93
CA MET A 265 33.06 21.99 18.86
C MET A 265 33.20 22.94 17.66
N ARG A 266 32.13 23.67 17.34
CA ARG A 266 32.13 24.70 16.29
C ARG A 266 33.11 25.81 16.59
N SER A 267 33.02 26.38 17.81
CA SER A 267 33.91 27.48 18.26
C SER A 267 35.38 27.01 18.27
N GLU A 268 35.68 25.85 18.79
CA GLU A 268 37.03 25.34 18.88
C GLU A 268 37.63 25.05 17.48
N LEU A 269 36.84 24.57 16.52
CA LEU A 269 37.33 24.41 15.15
C LEU A 269 37.69 25.76 14.52
N LEU A 270 36.90 26.81 14.76
CA LEU A 270 37.22 28.19 14.34
C LEU A 270 38.47 28.72 15.03
N ASP A 271 38.70 28.32 16.30
CA ASP A 271 39.87 28.71 17.10
C ASP A 271 41.11 27.86 16.79
N GLY A 272 41.01 26.89 15.85
CA GLY A 272 42.15 26.12 15.39
C GLY A 272 42.34 24.72 15.99
N LEU A 273 41.29 24.10 16.58
CA LEU A 273 41.33 22.73 17.06
C LEU A 273 41.91 21.79 16.00
N GLY A 274 42.90 20.97 16.36
CA GLY A 274 43.52 20.02 15.45
C GLY A 274 42.57 18.90 15.02
N TRP A 275 42.62 18.46 13.76
CA TRP A 275 41.78 17.39 13.26
C TRP A 275 41.88 16.08 14.01
N GLY A 276 43.08 15.73 14.53
CA GLY A 276 43.27 14.54 15.36
C GLY A 276 42.46 14.57 16.65
N GLU A 277 42.44 15.74 17.32
CA GLU A 277 41.64 15.92 18.53
C GLU A 277 40.12 15.95 18.19
N ALA A 278 39.75 16.63 17.12
CA ALA A 278 38.36 16.65 16.66
C ALA A 278 37.82 15.22 16.35
N LYS A 279 38.65 14.36 15.71
CA LYS A 279 38.35 12.95 15.49
C LYS A 279 38.24 12.15 16.79
N ASN A 280 39.10 12.42 17.75
CA ASN A 280 39.07 11.78 19.07
C ASN A 280 37.78 12.13 19.82
N ARG A 281 37.34 13.38 19.78
CA ARG A 281 36.08 13.81 20.41
C ARG A 281 34.85 13.19 19.73
N LEU A 282 34.84 13.07 18.38
CA LEU A 282 33.79 12.33 17.69
C LEU A 282 33.76 10.87 18.15
N PHE A 283 34.90 10.23 18.26
CA PHE A 283 35.01 8.85 18.77
C PHE A 283 34.46 8.74 20.20
N GLN A 284 34.86 9.62 21.11
CA GLN A 284 34.39 9.61 22.50
C GLN A 284 32.87 9.81 22.59
N LEU A 285 32.30 10.74 21.81
CA LEU A 285 30.87 10.99 21.76
C LEU A 285 30.12 9.73 21.31
N LEU A 286 30.55 9.13 20.21
CA LEU A 286 29.89 7.94 19.65
C LEU A 286 30.06 6.71 20.55
N ASP A 287 31.24 6.52 21.10
CA ASP A 287 31.52 5.38 21.99
C ASP A 287 30.72 5.48 23.29
N GLY A 288 30.60 6.70 23.85
CA GLY A 288 29.76 6.95 25.01
C GLY A 288 28.28 6.72 24.78
N GLN A 289 27.76 7.10 23.61
CA GLN A 289 26.35 6.92 23.29
C GLN A 289 25.98 5.51 22.82
N LEU A 290 26.90 4.82 22.16
CA LEU A 290 26.62 3.53 21.52
C LEU A 290 27.24 2.33 22.27
N GLY A 291 28.02 2.56 23.31
CA GLY A 291 28.75 1.50 24.03
C GLY A 291 27.82 0.44 24.61
N GLU A 292 26.81 0.84 25.38
CA GLU A 292 25.83 -0.07 25.97
C GLU A 292 25.02 -0.80 24.90
N ALA A 293 24.58 -0.08 23.86
CA ALA A 293 23.85 -0.66 22.73
C ALA A 293 24.72 -1.67 21.95
N ARG A 294 26.03 -1.41 21.82
CA ARG A 294 26.98 -2.32 21.21
C ARG A 294 27.10 -3.63 22.01
N GLU A 295 27.21 -3.54 23.33
CA GLU A 295 27.25 -4.72 24.19
C GLU A 295 25.96 -5.54 24.10
N SER A 296 24.81 -4.87 24.14
CA SER A 296 23.50 -5.48 23.95
C SER A 296 23.40 -6.18 22.58
N TYR A 297 23.88 -5.52 21.52
CA TYR A 297 23.90 -6.10 20.17
C TYR A 297 24.72 -7.41 20.12
N HIS A 298 25.92 -7.40 20.71
CA HIS A 298 26.77 -8.61 20.74
C HIS A 298 26.15 -9.73 21.58
N GLN A 299 25.50 -9.40 22.70
CA GLN A 299 24.74 -10.38 23.49
C GLN A 299 23.60 -11.00 22.70
N LEU A 300 22.78 -10.19 21.98
CA LEU A 300 21.71 -10.68 21.14
C LEU A 300 22.23 -11.57 20.01
N MET A 301 23.32 -11.16 19.35
CA MET A 301 23.95 -11.95 18.28
C MET A 301 24.53 -13.28 18.79
N SER A 302 24.95 -13.35 20.05
CA SER A 302 25.43 -14.59 20.67
C SER A 302 24.30 -15.53 21.15
N ARG A 303 23.07 -15.00 21.26
CA ARG A 303 21.87 -15.73 21.71
C ARG A 303 20.71 -15.57 20.72
N PRO A 304 20.80 -16.19 19.52
CA PRO A 304 19.77 -16.06 18.49
C PRO A 304 18.37 -16.54 18.94
N SER A 305 18.31 -17.48 19.90
CA SER A 305 17.06 -17.97 20.47
C SER A 305 16.24 -16.87 21.14
N ASP A 306 16.90 -15.95 21.84
CA ASP A 306 16.21 -14.86 22.54
C ASP A 306 15.52 -13.92 21.54
N MET A 307 16.18 -13.63 20.41
CA MET A 307 15.59 -12.85 19.32
C MET A 307 14.44 -13.61 18.62
N GLU A 308 14.60 -14.92 18.44
CA GLU A 308 13.55 -15.77 17.85
C GLU A 308 12.27 -15.73 18.69
N ASP A 309 12.40 -15.81 20.02
CA ASP A 309 11.27 -15.74 20.95
C ASP A 309 10.58 -14.37 20.86
N LEU A 310 11.34 -13.26 20.85
CA LEU A 310 10.80 -11.90 20.75
C LEU A 310 10.05 -11.69 19.43
N LEU A 311 10.64 -12.11 18.31
CA LEU A 311 10.01 -12.01 16.98
C LEU A 311 8.77 -12.90 16.87
N SER A 312 8.79 -14.10 17.46
CA SER A 312 7.64 -15.00 17.51
C SER A 312 6.46 -14.39 18.30
N ILE A 313 6.75 -13.71 19.42
CA ILE A 313 5.72 -12.98 20.18
C ILE A 313 5.15 -11.85 19.33
N GLY A 314 6.00 -11.09 18.63
CA GLY A 314 5.56 -10.05 17.69
C GLY A 314 4.70 -10.60 16.56
N ALA A 315 5.11 -11.71 15.97
CA ALA A 315 4.36 -12.40 14.92
C ALA A 315 2.96 -12.85 15.42
N LYS A 316 2.86 -13.38 16.64
CA LYS A 316 1.56 -13.73 17.23
C LYS A 316 0.66 -12.51 17.41
N LYS A 317 1.22 -11.36 17.86
CA LYS A 317 0.46 -10.09 17.95
C LYS A 317 -0.01 -9.62 16.58
N ALA A 318 0.87 -9.63 15.57
CA ALA A 318 0.53 -9.24 14.20
C ALA A 318 -0.55 -10.14 13.59
N ARG A 319 -0.42 -11.48 13.74
CA ARG A 319 -1.39 -12.44 13.21
C ARG A 319 -2.75 -12.39 13.91
N ALA A 320 -2.80 -11.94 15.17
CA ALA A 320 -4.08 -11.69 15.85
C ALA A 320 -4.91 -10.58 15.16
N VAL A 321 -4.26 -9.68 14.41
CA VAL A 321 -4.92 -8.67 13.56
C VAL A 321 -5.09 -9.19 12.14
N ALA A 322 -4.06 -9.78 11.55
CA ALA A 322 -4.03 -10.17 10.15
C ALA A 322 -4.98 -11.33 9.81
N ALA A 323 -5.01 -12.39 10.62
CA ALA A 323 -5.77 -13.59 10.30
C ALA A 323 -7.30 -13.36 10.26
N PRO A 324 -7.94 -12.71 11.24
CA PRO A 324 -9.37 -12.41 11.16
C PRO A 324 -9.68 -11.44 10.02
N PHE A 325 -8.81 -10.46 9.76
CA PHE A 325 -9.02 -9.52 8.66
C PHE A 325 -8.92 -10.20 7.30
N LEU A 326 -7.94 -11.09 7.08
CA LEU A 326 -7.85 -11.86 5.86
C LEU A 326 -9.07 -12.78 5.66
N ALA A 327 -9.62 -13.35 6.74
CA ALA A 327 -10.85 -14.12 6.67
C ALA A 327 -12.03 -13.28 6.14
N GLU A 328 -12.16 -12.02 6.60
CA GLU A 328 -13.17 -11.10 6.06
C GLU A 328 -12.94 -10.79 4.56
N LEU A 329 -11.70 -10.60 4.15
CA LEU A 329 -11.36 -10.35 2.74
C LEU A 329 -11.67 -11.58 1.87
N ARG A 330 -11.38 -12.80 2.34
CA ARG A 330 -11.78 -14.06 1.69
C ARG A 330 -13.29 -14.14 1.48
N GLU A 331 -14.07 -13.80 2.50
CA GLU A 331 -15.52 -13.72 2.39
C GLU A 331 -15.96 -12.71 1.31
N ALA A 332 -15.33 -11.53 1.29
CA ALA A 332 -15.66 -10.46 0.36
C ALA A 332 -15.42 -10.86 -1.10
N VAL A 333 -14.33 -11.59 -1.39
CA VAL A 333 -14.00 -12.06 -2.74
C VAL A 333 -14.66 -13.39 -3.11
N GLY A 334 -15.47 -13.97 -2.22
CA GLY A 334 -16.21 -15.22 -2.46
C GLY A 334 -15.44 -16.51 -2.12
N LEU A 335 -14.25 -16.42 -1.54
CA LEU A 335 -13.46 -17.58 -1.08
C LEU A 335 -13.90 -18.01 0.33
N ARG A 336 -15.14 -18.48 0.43
CA ARG A 336 -15.77 -18.91 1.69
C ARG A 336 -16.09 -20.39 1.71
N SER A 337 -16.36 -20.89 2.92
CA SER A 337 -16.81 -22.29 3.10
C SER A 337 -18.16 -22.54 2.41
N PHE A 338 -18.27 -23.68 1.71
CA PHE A 338 -19.53 -24.12 1.13
C PHE A 338 -20.61 -24.38 2.18
N VAL A 339 -20.23 -24.64 3.42
CA VAL A 339 -21.17 -24.93 4.55
C VAL A 339 -21.79 -23.62 5.09
N SER A 340 -21.18 -22.46 4.86
CA SER A 340 -21.68 -21.16 5.31
C SER A 340 -22.68 -20.50 4.33
N GLN A 341 -23.30 -21.27 3.45
CA GLN A 341 -24.33 -20.76 2.56
C GLN A 341 -25.63 -20.42 3.30
N ALA A 342 -25.64 -19.30 4.02
CA ALA A 342 -26.82 -18.45 3.93
C ALA A 342 -26.92 -18.02 2.45
N PRO A 343 -28.10 -18.06 1.81
CA PRO A 343 -28.25 -17.67 0.42
C PRO A 343 -27.61 -16.29 0.28
N ILE A 344 -26.72 -16.15 -0.70
CA ILE A 344 -26.20 -14.84 -1.08
C ILE A 344 -27.44 -14.04 -1.44
N ALA A 345 -27.89 -13.21 -0.50
CA ALA A 345 -28.81 -12.15 -0.89
C ALA A 345 -28.05 -11.43 -2.01
N LYS A 346 -28.55 -11.53 -3.23
CA LYS A 346 -28.08 -10.71 -4.35
C LYS A 346 -28.22 -9.29 -3.83
N THR A 347 -27.14 -8.74 -3.28
CA THR A 347 -27.07 -7.33 -2.98
C THR A 347 -27.09 -6.65 -4.34
N THR A 348 -28.30 -6.45 -4.82
CA THR A 348 -28.56 -5.48 -5.86
C THR A 348 -27.91 -4.19 -5.35
N LYS A 349 -26.83 -3.76 -6.02
CA LYS A 349 -26.31 -2.41 -5.86
C LYS A 349 -27.52 -1.50 -5.84
N LYS A 350 -27.83 -0.86 -4.71
CA LYS A 350 -28.74 0.27 -4.70
C LYS A 350 -28.05 1.38 -5.48
N LYS A 351 -28.15 1.28 -6.82
CA LYS A 351 -27.95 2.46 -7.67
C LYS A 351 -29.00 3.46 -7.23
N ALA A 352 -28.66 4.75 -7.25
CA ALA A 352 -29.62 5.84 -7.11
C ALA A 352 -30.90 5.51 -7.88
N PRO A 353 -32.09 5.86 -7.39
CA PRO A 353 -33.35 5.48 -7.98
C PRO A 353 -33.31 5.83 -9.48
N LYS A 354 -33.23 4.81 -10.31
CA LYS A 354 -33.29 4.97 -11.75
C LYS A 354 -34.76 5.10 -12.06
N HIS A 355 -35.12 6.16 -12.76
CA HIS A 355 -36.47 6.22 -13.35
C HIS A 355 -36.63 5.08 -14.36
N ALA A 356 -37.82 4.52 -14.43
CA ALA A 356 -38.19 3.62 -15.52
C ALA A 356 -37.90 4.30 -16.86
N ARG A 357 -37.49 3.54 -17.87
CA ARG A 357 -37.09 4.13 -19.16
C ARG A 357 -37.18 3.16 -20.31
N PHE A 358 -37.41 3.72 -21.49
CA PHE A 358 -37.19 3.03 -22.75
C PHE A 358 -35.72 3.14 -23.17
N VAL A 359 -35.15 2.02 -23.62
CA VAL A 359 -33.78 1.96 -24.15
C VAL A 359 -33.85 1.44 -25.56
N THR A 360 -33.52 2.27 -26.55
CA THR A 360 -33.47 1.89 -27.94
C THR A 360 -32.14 1.26 -28.31
N PHE A 361 -32.19 0.24 -29.18
CA PHE A 361 -31.02 -0.46 -29.70
C PHE A 361 -31.27 -0.98 -31.10
N LYS A 362 -30.23 -1.40 -31.80
CA LYS A 362 -30.31 -2.04 -33.12
C LYS A 362 -29.64 -3.39 -33.06
N ASP A 363 -30.29 -4.42 -33.59
CA ASP A 363 -29.71 -5.75 -33.79
C ASP A 363 -29.80 -6.18 -35.26
N ASN A 364 -29.56 -7.47 -35.54
CA ASN A 364 -29.60 -8.00 -36.89
C ASN A 364 -31.01 -8.01 -37.52
N GLU A 365 -32.10 -7.88 -36.73
CA GLU A 365 -33.49 -7.90 -37.18
C GLU A 365 -34.03 -6.49 -37.40
N GLY A 366 -33.39 -5.44 -36.84
CA GLY A 366 -33.80 -4.06 -36.99
C GLY A 366 -33.65 -3.20 -35.75
N PHE A 367 -34.40 -2.08 -35.73
CA PHE A 367 -34.42 -1.20 -34.56
C PHE A 367 -35.47 -1.70 -33.57
N LYS A 368 -35.08 -1.76 -32.30
CA LYS A 368 -35.93 -2.25 -31.20
C LYS A 368 -35.82 -1.31 -29.98
N PHE A 369 -36.76 -1.43 -29.06
CA PHE A 369 -36.66 -0.88 -27.74
C PHE A 369 -36.94 -1.94 -26.68
N ARG A 370 -36.41 -1.75 -25.50
CA ARG A 370 -36.78 -2.48 -24.29
C ARG A 370 -37.23 -1.50 -23.23
N PHE A 371 -38.16 -1.92 -22.39
CA PHE A 371 -38.62 -1.15 -21.26
C PHE A 371 -38.04 -1.71 -19.96
N LEU A 372 -37.34 -0.86 -19.25
CA LEU A 372 -36.72 -1.19 -17.98
C LEU A 372 -37.46 -0.50 -16.83
N ALA A 373 -37.81 -1.25 -15.79
CA ALA A 373 -38.34 -0.73 -14.54
C ALA A 373 -37.28 0.07 -13.75
N GLU A 374 -37.69 0.72 -12.67
CA GLU A 374 -36.80 1.54 -11.82
C GLU A 374 -35.62 0.75 -11.25
N ASP A 375 -35.80 -0.54 -10.97
CA ASP A 375 -34.76 -1.45 -10.51
C ASP A 375 -33.86 -2.00 -11.62
N GLY A 376 -34.18 -1.68 -12.88
CA GLY A 376 -33.45 -2.10 -14.07
C GLY A 376 -33.89 -3.45 -14.64
N GLU A 377 -34.96 -4.07 -14.13
CA GLU A 377 -35.55 -5.27 -14.71
C GLU A 377 -36.14 -4.97 -16.08
N GLU A 378 -35.84 -5.82 -17.06
CA GLU A 378 -36.44 -5.75 -18.40
C GLU A 378 -37.84 -6.39 -18.39
N LEU A 379 -38.87 -5.58 -18.60
CA LEU A 379 -40.23 -6.03 -18.50
C LEU A 379 -40.81 -6.47 -19.86
N PHE A 380 -40.37 -5.83 -20.94
CA PHE A 380 -40.71 -6.25 -22.30
C PHE A 380 -39.78 -5.64 -23.35
N VAL A 381 -39.71 -6.29 -24.52
CA VAL A 381 -38.93 -5.87 -25.71
C VAL A 381 -39.84 -5.73 -26.91
N SER A 382 -39.62 -4.70 -27.74
CA SER A 382 -40.39 -4.49 -28.94
C SER A 382 -40.08 -5.52 -30.03
N LYS A 383 -41.03 -5.67 -30.96
CA LYS A 383 -40.75 -6.24 -32.26
C LYS A 383 -39.75 -5.37 -33.02
N PRO A 384 -39.07 -5.90 -34.05
CA PRO A 384 -38.16 -5.13 -34.88
C PRO A 384 -38.92 -4.11 -35.76
N PHE A 385 -38.37 -2.91 -35.87
CA PHE A 385 -38.81 -1.85 -36.78
C PHE A 385 -37.78 -1.63 -37.89
N LEU A 386 -38.20 -1.18 -39.05
CA LEU A 386 -37.30 -0.90 -40.17
C LEU A 386 -36.49 0.37 -39.93
N GLU A 387 -37.09 1.38 -39.32
CA GLU A 387 -36.46 2.68 -39.05
C GLU A 387 -36.48 3.04 -37.55
N GLY A 388 -35.40 3.67 -37.08
CA GLY A 388 -35.30 4.14 -35.68
C GLY A 388 -36.35 5.20 -35.30
N ARG A 389 -36.90 5.93 -36.30
CA ARG A 389 -37.98 6.91 -36.12
C ARG A 389 -39.29 6.24 -35.67
N GLU A 390 -39.57 5.04 -36.14
CA GLU A 390 -40.76 4.27 -35.78
C GLU A 390 -40.75 3.88 -34.30
N VAL A 391 -39.57 3.52 -33.78
CA VAL A 391 -39.37 3.26 -32.34
C VAL A 391 -39.78 4.47 -31.48
N GLY A 392 -39.39 5.68 -31.93
CA GLY A 392 -39.75 6.91 -31.23
C GLY A 392 -41.23 7.22 -31.23
N ILE A 393 -41.93 6.89 -32.34
CA ILE A 393 -43.39 7.06 -32.47
C ILE A 393 -44.12 6.11 -31.51
N VAL A 394 -43.72 4.83 -31.48
CA VAL A 394 -44.34 3.81 -30.62
C VAL A 394 -44.09 4.08 -29.13
N THR A 395 -42.90 4.44 -28.76
CA THR A 395 -42.57 4.77 -27.34
C THR A 395 -43.35 6.01 -26.87
N LYS A 396 -43.52 7.03 -27.73
CA LYS A 396 -44.37 8.18 -27.43
C LYS A 396 -45.84 7.80 -27.29
N ALA A 397 -46.35 6.92 -28.15
CA ALA A 397 -47.74 6.44 -28.06
C ALA A 397 -47.96 5.71 -26.72
N LEU A 398 -47.05 4.84 -26.28
CA LEU A 398 -47.13 4.16 -25.00
C LEU A 398 -47.10 5.11 -23.78
N LEU A 399 -46.55 6.31 -23.95
CA LEU A 399 -46.55 7.35 -22.91
C LEU A 399 -47.75 8.27 -22.98
N SER A 400 -48.44 8.38 -24.10
CA SER A 400 -49.59 9.27 -24.30
C SER A 400 -50.94 8.61 -23.95
N ASP A 401 -51.09 7.30 -24.16
CA ASP A 401 -52.36 6.61 -23.92
C ASP A 401 -52.74 6.53 -22.45
N SER A 402 -54.03 6.71 -22.14
CA SER A 402 -54.55 6.68 -20.77
C SER A 402 -54.44 5.31 -20.12
N TYR A 403 -54.40 4.25 -20.91
CA TYR A 403 -54.21 2.87 -20.45
C TYR A 403 -53.21 2.16 -21.33
N LEU A 404 -52.27 1.48 -20.69
CA LEU A 404 -51.35 0.55 -21.35
C LEU A 404 -52.17 -0.71 -21.69
N ASP A 405 -52.38 -0.97 -22.99
CA ASP A 405 -53.09 -2.17 -23.42
C ASP A 405 -52.17 -3.38 -23.38
N ILE A 406 -52.43 -4.28 -22.43
CA ILE A 406 -51.65 -5.49 -22.19
C ILE A 406 -52.52 -6.72 -22.26
N GLN A 407 -52.26 -7.56 -23.25
CA GLN A 407 -52.90 -8.86 -23.38
C GLN A 407 -52.02 -9.97 -22.75
N ARG A 408 -52.62 -10.76 -21.86
CA ARG A 408 -51.97 -11.91 -21.22
C ARG A 408 -52.24 -13.17 -22.06
N LYS A 409 -51.15 -13.92 -22.37
CA LYS A 409 -51.28 -15.19 -23.09
C LYS A 409 -50.27 -16.18 -22.55
N MET A 410 -50.71 -17.32 -21.97
CA MET A 410 -49.87 -18.28 -21.28
C MET A 410 -48.94 -17.58 -20.26
N ASN A 411 -47.65 -17.88 -20.26
CA ASN A 411 -46.65 -17.32 -19.35
C ASN A 411 -46.00 -16.01 -19.84
N ARG A 412 -46.59 -15.35 -20.87
CA ARG A 412 -46.13 -14.05 -21.41
C ARG A 412 -47.25 -13.04 -21.43
N PHE A 413 -46.86 -11.78 -21.61
CA PHE A 413 -47.81 -10.73 -21.98
C PHE A 413 -47.33 -9.96 -23.22
N PHE A 414 -48.25 -9.35 -23.90
CA PHE A 414 -48.04 -8.61 -25.13
C PHE A 414 -48.55 -7.19 -24.92
N VAL A 415 -47.77 -6.20 -25.40
CA VAL A 415 -48.13 -4.79 -25.35
C VAL A 415 -48.65 -4.36 -26.70
N HIS A 416 -49.80 -3.72 -26.71
CA HIS A 416 -50.49 -3.28 -27.94
C HIS A 416 -50.47 -1.75 -28.02
N VAL A 417 -50.38 -1.27 -29.26
CA VAL A 417 -50.66 0.12 -29.66
C VAL A 417 -51.57 0.06 -30.91
N ASN A 418 -52.74 0.71 -30.88
CA ASN A 418 -53.72 0.68 -31.96
C ASN A 418 -54.06 -0.76 -32.43
N ASP A 419 -54.39 -1.64 -31.49
CA ASP A 419 -54.71 -3.07 -31.72
C ASP A 419 -53.58 -3.91 -32.33
N GLN A 420 -52.37 -3.37 -32.47
CA GLN A 420 -51.20 -4.09 -32.97
C GLN A 420 -50.23 -4.43 -31.84
N VAL A 421 -49.74 -5.67 -31.81
CA VAL A 421 -48.68 -6.11 -30.86
C VAL A 421 -47.37 -5.43 -31.22
N VAL A 422 -46.91 -4.55 -30.38
CA VAL A 422 -45.64 -3.79 -30.56
C VAL A 422 -44.47 -4.33 -29.72
N ALA A 423 -44.78 -5.02 -28.61
CA ALA A 423 -43.75 -5.59 -27.75
C ALA A 423 -44.26 -6.84 -27.02
N GLU A 424 -43.32 -7.67 -26.55
CA GLU A 424 -43.61 -8.87 -25.78
C GLU A 424 -42.68 -8.99 -24.56
N SER A 425 -43.19 -9.62 -23.49
CA SER A 425 -42.43 -9.91 -22.29
C SER A 425 -41.54 -11.14 -22.46
N PRO A 426 -40.52 -11.33 -21.60
CA PRO A 426 -39.91 -12.64 -21.39
C PRO A 426 -40.97 -13.69 -21.00
N GLU A 427 -40.59 -14.97 -21.09
CA GLU A 427 -41.40 -16.08 -20.57
C GLU A 427 -41.19 -16.23 -19.07
N TYR A 428 -42.29 -16.19 -18.29
CA TYR A 428 -42.24 -16.34 -16.84
C TYR A 428 -42.45 -17.80 -16.41
N LEU A 429 -41.93 -18.18 -15.25
CA LEU A 429 -42.04 -19.55 -14.73
C LEU A 429 -43.48 -19.89 -14.25
N SER A 430 -44.27 -18.86 -13.91
CA SER A 430 -45.63 -19.02 -13.45
C SER A 430 -46.56 -17.89 -13.89
N LEU A 431 -47.88 -18.15 -13.90
CA LEU A 431 -48.89 -17.13 -14.18
C LEU A 431 -48.84 -16.00 -13.15
N ASN A 432 -48.51 -16.28 -11.92
CA ASN A 432 -48.40 -15.29 -10.85
C ASN A 432 -47.21 -14.33 -11.08
N GLU A 433 -46.06 -14.83 -11.50
CA GLU A 433 -44.91 -13.99 -11.85
C GLU A 433 -45.22 -13.09 -13.06
N ARG A 434 -45.89 -13.63 -14.09
CA ARG A 434 -46.36 -12.83 -15.23
C ARG A 434 -47.26 -11.71 -14.78
N ASP A 435 -48.24 -12.00 -13.92
CA ASP A 435 -49.23 -10.99 -13.49
C ASP A 435 -48.60 -9.91 -12.62
N LEU A 436 -47.61 -10.26 -11.77
CA LEU A 436 -46.81 -9.30 -11.03
C LEU A 436 -46.01 -8.38 -11.99
N ALA A 437 -45.42 -8.95 -13.03
CA ALA A 437 -44.66 -8.19 -14.01
C ALA A 437 -45.57 -7.25 -14.85
N VAL A 438 -46.81 -7.66 -15.17
CA VAL A 438 -47.80 -6.80 -15.80
C VAL A 438 -48.15 -5.60 -14.92
N GLU A 439 -48.43 -5.81 -13.64
CA GLU A 439 -48.72 -4.71 -12.71
C GLU A 439 -47.51 -3.78 -12.52
N LYS A 440 -46.31 -4.34 -12.46
CA LYS A 440 -45.05 -3.58 -12.42
C LYS A 440 -44.84 -2.72 -13.66
N ALA A 441 -45.15 -3.26 -14.85
CA ALA A 441 -45.06 -2.52 -16.12
C ALA A 441 -46.03 -1.33 -16.13
N LYS A 442 -47.27 -1.54 -15.71
CA LYS A 442 -48.30 -0.47 -15.62
C LYS A 442 -47.89 0.65 -14.68
N ILE A 443 -47.40 0.28 -13.47
CA ILE A 443 -46.96 1.25 -12.45
C ILE A 443 -45.76 2.05 -12.97
N SER A 444 -44.76 1.37 -13.54
CA SER A 444 -43.52 2.00 -14.02
C SER A 444 -43.76 2.96 -15.18
N ILE A 445 -44.65 2.60 -16.12
CA ILE A 445 -45.05 3.50 -17.22
C ILE A 445 -45.85 4.70 -16.68
N SER A 446 -46.77 4.50 -15.76
CA SER A 446 -47.55 5.60 -15.16
C SER A 446 -46.64 6.61 -14.45
N ARG A 447 -45.62 6.13 -13.72
CA ARG A 447 -44.64 7.00 -13.08
C ARG A 447 -43.76 7.74 -14.07
N LEU A 448 -43.37 7.07 -15.17
CA LEU A 448 -42.59 7.70 -16.23
C LEU A 448 -43.38 8.83 -16.91
N LYS A 449 -44.68 8.62 -17.21
CA LYS A 449 -45.59 9.65 -17.72
C LYS A 449 -45.65 10.88 -16.81
N LEU A 450 -45.80 10.68 -15.50
CA LEU A 450 -45.80 11.77 -14.51
C LEU A 450 -44.50 12.55 -14.47
N SER A 451 -43.36 11.88 -14.61
CA SER A 451 -42.06 12.55 -14.61
C SER A 451 -41.80 13.39 -15.87
N GLU A 452 -42.29 12.96 -17.05
CA GLU A 452 -42.17 13.72 -18.30
C GLU A 452 -43.16 14.90 -18.39
N SER A 453 -44.27 14.85 -17.66
CA SER A 453 -45.22 15.96 -17.60
C SER A 453 -44.80 17.09 -16.65
N LEU A 454 -43.79 16.84 -15.80
CA LEU A 454 -43.23 17.80 -14.84
C LEU A 454 -41.88 18.41 -15.28
N SER A 455 -41.33 17.94 -16.40
CA SER A 455 -40.09 18.43 -17.04
C SER A 455 -40.40 19.29 -18.26
#